data_8dd603072129dbedb8abe3912f573ba2
#
_entry.id   8dd603072129dbedb8abe3912f573ba2
#
_cell.length_a   1.000
_cell.length_b   1.000
_cell.length_c   1.000
_cell.angle_alpha   90.00
_cell.angle_beta   90.00
_cell.angle_gamma   90.00
#
_symmetry.space_group_name_H-M   'P 1'
#
loop_
_entity.id
_entity.type
_entity.pdbx_description
1 polymer ?
#
loop_
_entity_poly.entity_id
_entity_poly.type
_entity_poly.pdbx_seq_one_letter_code
_entity_poly.pdbx_strand_id
1 'polypeptide(L)'
;RDSSTSRGLGDVYKRQGEKYEEIPFAHTSKIGRTVDYVSGRNRYIGYLISLGLYSFKGVKVGLDCANGSSWNLAKSVFDALGAKTYVINAEPDGTNINNNAGSTHIGGLQKFVAENGLDVGFAYDGDADRCLCVDEKGNLIDGDAILYIYGKYMKERGKLENNTVVTTVMSNFGLYKAFDEAGIDYAKTAVGDKYVCLLYTSDAADDMQCV
;
A
#
# COMPACT_ATOMS: atom_id res chain seq x y z
N ARG A 1 -7.57 -4.79 -11.26
CA ARG A 1 -6.51 -3.82 -11.50
C ARG A 1 -5.57 -4.27 -12.54
N ASP A 2 -5.48 -3.45 -13.52
CA ASP A 2 -5.02 -3.87 -14.83
C ASP A 2 -3.90 -2.99 -15.33
N SER A 3 -3.13 -2.44 -14.42
CA SER A 3 -2.15 -1.42 -14.76
C SER A 3 -0.89 -1.96 -15.43
N SER A 4 -0.62 -3.25 -15.33
CA SER A 4 0.70 -3.76 -15.72
C SER A 4 0.70 -4.79 -16.86
N THR A 5 -0.45 -5.23 -17.36
CA THR A 5 -0.49 -6.24 -18.42
C THR A 5 -1.35 -5.83 -19.60
N SER A 6 -0.98 -6.27 -20.81
CA SER A 6 -1.76 -6.04 -22.03
C SER A 6 -3.20 -6.59 -21.93
N ARG A 7 -3.45 -7.59 -21.08
CA ARG A 7 -4.81 -8.08 -20.78
C ARG A 7 -5.62 -7.05 -20.03
N GLY A 8 -5.05 -6.42 -19.00
CA GLY A 8 -5.71 -5.40 -18.23
C GLY A 8 -6.11 -4.21 -19.07
N LEU A 9 -5.22 -3.73 -19.89
CA LEU A 9 -5.53 -2.65 -20.85
C LEU A 9 -6.69 -3.03 -21.77
N GLY A 10 -6.74 -4.26 -22.25
CA GLY A 10 -7.86 -4.75 -23.07
C GLY A 10 -9.20 -4.71 -22.35
N ASP A 11 -9.25 -5.04 -21.07
CA ASP A 11 -10.47 -4.99 -20.26
C ASP A 11 -10.90 -3.55 -19.94
N VAL A 12 -9.96 -2.65 -19.69
CA VAL A 12 -10.24 -1.23 -19.52
C VAL A 12 -10.81 -0.63 -20.81
N TYR A 13 -10.22 -0.92 -21.95
CA TYR A 13 -10.74 -0.46 -23.24
C TYR A 13 -12.13 -1.03 -23.54
N LYS A 14 -12.39 -2.28 -23.22
CA LYS A 14 -13.73 -2.88 -23.35
C LYS A 14 -14.77 -2.23 -22.46
N ARG A 15 -14.39 -1.85 -21.23
CA ARG A 15 -15.28 -1.19 -20.26
C ARG A 15 -15.53 0.28 -20.55
N GLN A 16 -14.55 0.97 -21.15
CA GLN A 16 -14.60 2.41 -21.41
C GLN A 16 -14.93 2.74 -22.87
N GLY A 17 -14.88 1.75 -23.77
CA GLY A 17 -15.04 1.95 -25.20
C GLY A 17 -16.45 1.70 -25.73
N GLU A 18 -16.61 1.99 -27.00
CA GLU A 18 -17.83 1.86 -27.77
C GLU A 18 -18.41 0.43 -27.83
N LYS A 19 -17.62 -0.57 -27.39
CA LYS A 19 -17.99 -2.00 -27.41
C LYS A 19 -18.56 -2.53 -26.11
N TYR A 20 -18.83 -1.68 -25.14
CA TYR A 20 -19.41 -2.13 -23.88
C TYR A 20 -20.78 -2.82 -24.07
N GLU A 21 -21.57 -2.35 -25.02
CA GLU A 21 -22.87 -2.93 -25.38
C GLU A 21 -22.76 -4.30 -26.05
N GLU A 22 -21.59 -4.65 -26.61
CA GLU A 22 -21.34 -5.95 -27.23
C GLU A 22 -21.04 -7.07 -26.20
N ILE A 23 -20.83 -6.72 -24.93
CA ILE A 23 -20.55 -7.71 -23.88
C ILE A 23 -21.88 -8.31 -23.42
N PRO A 24 -22.15 -9.60 -23.70
CA PRO A 24 -23.41 -10.19 -23.31
C PRO A 24 -23.50 -10.30 -21.79
N PHE A 25 -24.64 -9.92 -21.23
CA PHE A 25 -24.92 -10.15 -19.83
C PHE A 25 -25.08 -11.65 -19.54
N ALA A 26 -24.54 -12.08 -18.40
CA ALA A 26 -24.76 -13.43 -17.94
C ALA A 26 -26.22 -13.63 -17.51
N HIS A 27 -26.83 -14.73 -17.92
CA HIS A 27 -28.21 -15.07 -17.57
C HIS A 27 -28.24 -16.26 -16.60
N THR A 28 -29.18 -16.23 -15.67
CA THR A 28 -29.54 -17.35 -14.77
C THR A 28 -28.33 -18.03 -14.12
N SER A 29 -28.07 -19.29 -14.44
CA SER A 29 -26.99 -20.10 -13.87
C SER A 29 -25.56 -19.63 -14.23
N LYS A 30 -25.43 -18.74 -15.21
CA LYS A 30 -24.14 -18.17 -15.63
C LYS A 30 -23.78 -16.89 -14.87
N ILE A 31 -24.66 -16.36 -14.02
CA ILE A 31 -24.36 -15.23 -13.16
C ILE A 31 -23.28 -15.66 -12.15
N GLY A 32 -22.20 -14.86 -12.06
CA GLY A 32 -21.12 -15.10 -11.12
C GLY A 32 -21.60 -15.08 -9.67
N ARG A 33 -20.87 -15.78 -8.81
CA ARG A 33 -21.15 -15.84 -7.37
C ARG A 33 -19.88 -15.53 -6.60
N THR A 34 -20.04 -14.96 -5.41
CA THR A 34 -18.94 -14.82 -4.46
C THR A 34 -18.62 -16.19 -3.86
N VAL A 35 -17.34 -16.53 -3.86
CA VAL A 35 -16.80 -17.74 -3.22
C VAL A 35 -15.68 -17.34 -2.29
N ASP A 36 -15.73 -17.78 -1.03
CA ASP A 36 -14.58 -17.64 -0.12
C ASP A 36 -13.50 -18.64 -0.48
N TYR A 37 -12.42 -18.14 -1.09
CA TYR A 37 -11.29 -18.98 -1.48
C TYR A 37 -10.18 -18.90 -0.42
N VAL A 38 -10.40 -19.58 0.70
CA VAL A 38 -9.49 -19.59 1.87
C VAL A 38 -8.05 -19.94 1.49
N SER A 39 -7.85 -20.92 0.59
CA SER A 39 -6.50 -21.30 0.16
C SER A 39 -5.77 -20.16 -0.56
N GLY A 40 -6.46 -19.39 -1.38
CA GLY A 40 -5.90 -18.23 -2.05
C GLY A 40 -5.54 -17.12 -1.05
N ARG A 41 -6.43 -16.83 -0.10
CA ARG A 41 -6.18 -15.88 0.98
C ARG A 41 -4.94 -16.27 1.79
N ASN A 42 -4.86 -17.51 2.23
CA ASN A 42 -3.73 -18.00 3.04
C ASN A 42 -2.41 -17.97 2.26
N ARG A 43 -2.44 -18.25 0.96
CA ARG A 43 -1.26 -18.12 0.09
C ARG A 43 -0.78 -16.67 0.01
N TYR A 44 -1.69 -15.71 -0.13
CA TYR A 44 -1.37 -14.30 -0.16
C TYR A 44 -0.82 -13.81 1.18
N ILE A 45 -1.43 -14.21 2.30
CA ILE A 45 -0.90 -13.93 3.65
C ILE A 45 0.52 -14.48 3.78
N GLY A 46 0.77 -15.73 3.37
CA GLY A 46 2.11 -16.33 3.40
C GLY A 46 3.13 -15.57 2.55
N TYR A 47 2.72 -15.09 1.40
CA TYR A 47 3.55 -14.23 0.56
C TYR A 47 3.90 -12.92 1.26
N LEU A 48 2.92 -12.21 1.83
CA LEU A 48 3.17 -10.97 2.56
C LEU A 48 4.11 -11.17 3.76
N ILE A 49 3.94 -12.26 4.51
CA ILE A 49 4.83 -12.60 5.63
C ILE A 49 6.27 -12.83 5.13
N SER A 50 6.44 -13.45 3.97
CA SER A 50 7.77 -13.74 3.40
C SER A 50 8.54 -12.49 3.00
N LEU A 51 7.88 -11.34 2.83
CA LEU A 51 8.53 -10.05 2.57
C LEU A 51 9.12 -9.42 3.83
N GLY A 52 8.71 -9.88 5.02
CA GLY A 52 9.23 -9.38 6.29
C GLY A 52 10.67 -9.83 6.54
N LEU A 53 11.60 -8.89 6.56
CA LEU A 53 13.02 -9.17 6.80
C LEU A 53 13.36 -9.33 8.30
N TYR A 54 12.50 -8.82 9.19
CA TYR A 54 12.74 -8.76 10.62
C TYR A 54 11.48 -9.14 11.40
N SER A 55 11.69 -9.65 12.61
CA SER A 55 10.59 -9.88 13.55
C SER A 55 10.12 -8.57 14.16
N PHE A 56 8.80 -8.42 14.30
CA PHE A 56 8.17 -7.29 15.00
C PHE A 56 7.83 -7.64 16.47
N LYS A 57 8.51 -8.63 17.03
CA LYS A 57 8.30 -9.03 18.43
C LYS A 57 8.53 -7.86 19.38
N GLY A 58 7.53 -7.57 20.20
CA GLY A 58 7.56 -6.46 21.16
C GLY A 58 6.98 -5.15 20.60
N VAL A 59 6.71 -5.04 19.30
CA VAL A 59 6.11 -3.86 18.68
C VAL A 59 4.59 -3.94 18.78
N LYS A 60 3.96 -2.86 19.25
CA LYS A 60 2.50 -2.68 19.28
C LYS A 60 2.06 -1.92 18.05
N VAL A 61 1.25 -2.56 17.21
CA VAL A 61 0.82 -2.01 15.92
C VAL A 61 -0.68 -1.73 15.92
N GLY A 62 -1.07 -0.50 15.61
CA GLY A 62 -2.45 -0.13 15.33
C GLY A 62 -2.76 -0.30 13.83
N LEU A 63 -3.90 -0.90 13.50
CA LEU A 63 -4.33 -1.10 12.12
C LEU A 63 -5.74 -0.52 11.94
N ASP A 64 -5.89 0.37 10.98
CA ASP A 64 -7.20 0.83 10.51
C ASP A 64 -7.46 0.23 9.12
N CYS A 65 -8.40 -0.72 9.07
CA CYS A 65 -8.71 -1.46 7.85
C CYS A 65 -9.79 -0.80 6.98
N ALA A 66 -10.23 0.42 7.31
CA ALA A 66 -11.24 1.17 6.55
C ALA A 66 -12.55 0.39 6.27
N ASN A 67 -12.86 -0.65 7.02
CA ASN A 67 -13.91 -1.63 6.69
C ASN A 67 -13.80 -2.14 5.24
N GLY A 68 -12.59 -2.22 4.72
CA GLY A 68 -12.26 -2.55 3.35
C GLY A 68 -11.56 -3.91 3.20
N SER A 69 -10.85 -4.10 2.10
CA SER A 69 -10.26 -5.40 1.71
C SER A 69 -9.19 -5.93 2.68
N SER A 70 -8.54 -5.07 3.46
CA SER A 70 -7.50 -5.45 4.42
C SER A 70 -8.03 -6.07 5.73
N TRP A 71 -9.33 -6.00 6.00
CA TRP A 71 -9.94 -6.37 7.28
C TRP A 71 -9.58 -7.78 7.77
N ASN A 72 -9.50 -8.75 6.89
CA ASN A 72 -9.24 -10.16 7.22
C ASN A 72 -7.80 -10.61 6.92
N LEU A 73 -6.92 -9.69 6.53
CA LEU A 73 -5.54 -9.98 6.14
C LEU A 73 -4.53 -9.29 7.07
N ALA A 74 -4.69 -7.99 7.28
CA ALA A 74 -3.67 -7.15 7.91
C ALA A 74 -3.26 -7.67 9.30
N LYS A 75 -4.22 -7.95 10.18
CA LYS A 75 -3.95 -8.50 11.50
C LYS A 75 -3.16 -9.81 11.43
N SER A 76 -3.55 -10.73 10.55
CA SER A 76 -2.91 -12.04 10.42
C SER A 76 -1.44 -11.94 9.99
N VAL A 77 -1.12 -10.99 9.12
CA VAL A 77 0.25 -10.75 8.65
C VAL A 77 1.12 -10.20 9.79
N PHE A 78 0.67 -9.14 10.46
CA PHE A 78 1.45 -8.53 11.54
C PHE A 78 1.60 -9.44 12.76
N ASP A 79 0.56 -10.19 13.14
CA ASP A 79 0.64 -11.19 14.22
C ASP A 79 1.66 -12.29 13.88
N ALA A 80 1.66 -12.78 12.64
CA ALA A 80 2.61 -13.79 12.21
C ALA A 80 4.06 -13.27 12.18
N LEU A 81 4.27 -11.98 11.93
CA LEU A 81 5.57 -11.32 12.04
C LEU A 81 5.97 -11.03 13.51
N GLY A 82 5.09 -11.32 14.47
CA GLY A 82 5.36 -11.22 15.90
C GLY A 82 4.91 -9.92 16.56
N ALA A 83 4.22 -9.03 15.85
CA ALA A 83 3.67 -7.82 16.43
C ALA A 83 2.51 -8.10 17.38
N LYS A 84 2.26 -7.19 18.32
CA LYS A 84 1.01 -7.15 19.07
C LYS A 84 0.06 -6.18 18.37
N THR A 85 -0.95 -6.71 17.67
CA THR A 85 -1.83 -5.91 16.83
C THR A 85 -3.12 -5.49 17.50
N TYR A 86 -3.53 -4.26 17.24
CA TYR A 86 -4.77 -3.65 17.69
C TYR A 86 -5.48 -3.12 16.45
N VAL A 87 -6.73 -3.50 16.22
CA VAL A 87 -7.43 -3.25 14.94
C VAL A 87 -8.68 -2.44 15.19
N ILE A 88 -8.90 -1.44 14.32
CA ILE A 88 -10.15 -0.68 14.23
C ILE A 88 -10.69 -0.76 12.79
N ASN A 89 -11.98 -0.47 12.62
CA ASN A 89 -12.65 -0.43 11.32
C ASN A 89 -12.41 -1.71 10.49
N ALA A 90 -12.63 -2.88 11.10
CA ALA A 90 -12.42 -4.18 10.49
C ALA A 90 -13.71 -5.04 10.44
N GLU A 91 -14.88 -4.40 10.44
CA GLU A 91 -16.18 -5.05 10.39
C GLU A 91 -17.00 -4.54 9.19
N PRO A 92 -16.65 -4.96 7.95
CA PRO A 92 -17.35 -4.51 6.76
C PRO A 92 -18.79 -5.02 6.72
N ASP A 93 -19.75 -4.12 6.50
CA ASP A 93 -21.16 -4.44 6.34
C ASP A 93 -21.70 -4.27 4.91
N GLY A 94 -20.81 -3.89 3.98
CA GLY A 94 -21.12 -3.61 2.57
C GLY A 94 -21.48 -2.16 2.27
N THR A 95 -21.64 -1.32 3.30
CA THR A 95 -22.02 0.11 3.15
C THR A 95 -21.06 1.06 3.88
N ASN A 96 -20.26 0.56 4.82
CA ASN A 96 -19.42 1.33 5.72
C ASN A 96 -17.96 1.50 5.27
N ILE A 97 -17.58 1.06 4.07
CA ILE A 97 -16.23 1.18 3.54
C ILE A 97 -15.78 2.66 3.47
N ASN A 98 -14.60 2.98 4.00
CA ASN A 98 -14.05 4.33 4.10
C ASN A 98 -14.91 5.35 4.88
N ASN A 99 -15.97 4.92 5.54
CA ASN A 99 -16.86 5.82 6.27
C ASN A 99 -16.21 6.25 7.59
N ASN A 100 -15.69 7.49 7.64
CA ASN A 100 -14.89 8.03 8.74
C ASN A 100 -13.75 7.09 9.19
N ALA A 101 -13.14 6.38 8.25
CA ALA A 101 -12.20 5.30 8.51
C ALA A 101 -11.06 5.28 7.48
N GLY A 102 -9.94 4.66 7.86
CA GLY A 102 -8.81 4.40 6.99
C GLY A 102 -7.97 5.63 6.65
N SER A 103 -7.16 5.49 5.60
CA SER A 103 -6.19 6.51 5.19
C SER A 103 -6.83 7.82 4.74
N THR A 104 -8.09 7.81 4.33
CA THR A 104 -8.84 9.03 3.96
C THR A 104 -9.35 9.81 5.17
N HIS A 105 -9.36 9.20 6.35
CA HIS A 105 -9.82 9.79 7.62
C HIS A 105 -8.86 9.42 8.76
N ILE A 106 -7.59 9.76 8.61
CA ILE A 106 -6.48 9.33 9.47
C ILE A 106 -6.63 9.72 10.94
N GLY A 107 -7.41 10.75 11.26
CA GLY A 107 -7.59 11.25 12.63
C GLY A 107 -8.06 10.19 13.63
N GLY A 108 -8.86 9.20 13.18
CA GLY A 108 -9.26 8.08 14.02
C GLY A 108 -8.07 7.23 14.48
N LEU A 109 -7.18 6.87 13.56
CA LEU A 109 -5.98 6.11 13.86
C LEU A 109 -4.98 6.91 14.70
N GLN A 110 -4.79 8.20 14.42
CA GLN A 110 -3.89 9.07 15.19
C GLN A 110 -4.27 9.07 16.68
N LYS A 111 -5.55 9.28 16.97
CA LYS A 111 -6.08 9.23 18.32
C LYS A 111 -5.93 7.85 18.94
N PHE A 112 -6.27 6.80 18.18
CA PHE A 112 -6.19 5.41 18.65
C PHE A 112 -4.78 5.01 19.05
N VAL A 113 -3.76 5.36 18.24
CA VAL A 113 -2.35 5.07 18.54
C VAL A 113 -1.89 5.79 19.81
N ALA A 114 -2.14 7.10 19.90
CA ALA A 114 -1.71 7.91 21.05
C ALA A 114 -2.39 7.48 22.36
N GLU A 115 -3.70 7.26 22.36
CA GLU A 115 -4.46 6.90 23.57
C GLU A 115 -4.15 5.49 24.10
N ASN A 116 -3.77 4.56 23.20
CA ASN A 116 -3.47 3.17 23.58
C ASN A 116 -1.97 2.90 23.77
N GLY A 117 -1.11 3.92 23.61
CA GLY A 117 0.34 3.77 23.75
C GLY A 117 0.89 2.73 22.78
N LEU A 118 0.47 2.82 21.51
CA LEU A 118 0.97 1.96 20.44
C LEU A 118 2.26 2.56 19.87
N ASP A 119 3.12 1.72 19.32
CA ASP A 119 4.41 2.18 18.80
C ASP A 119 4.28 2.75 17.38
N VAL A 120 3.32 2.25 16.61
CA VAL A 120 3.07 2.67 15.23
C VAL A 120 1.64 2.32 14.82
N GLY A 121 1.08 3.08 13.88
CA GLY A 121 -0.22 2.78 13.26
C GLY A 121 -0.14 2.78 11.74
N PHE A 122 -0.96 1.93 11.09
CA PHE A 122 -1.12 1.90 9.64
C PHE A 122 -2.61 1.98 9.29
N ALA A 123 -2.96 2.93 8.42
CA ALA A 123 -4.31 3.07 7.88
C ALA A 123 -4.31 2.75 6.39
N TYR A 124 -5.19 1.86 6.00
CA TYR A 124 -5.43 1.50 4.60
C TYR A 124 -6.64 2.25 4.05
N ASP A 125 -6.77 2.34 2.74
CA ASP A 125 -8.03 2.69 2.10
C ASP A 125 -8.86 1.44 1.79
N GLY A 126 -10.03 1.63 1.20
CA GLY A 126 -11.01 0.55 1.04
C GLY A 126 -10.52 -0.64 0.22
N ASP A 127 -9.70 -0.45 -0.78
CA ASP A 127 -9.10 -1.53 -1.59
C ASP A 127 -7.62 -1.80 -1.25
N ALA A 128 -7.10 -1.10 -0.22
CA ALA A 128 -5.79 -1.29 0.37
C ALA A 128 -4.61 -1.12 -0.61
N ASP A 129 -4.76 -0.23 -1.60
CA ASP A 129 -3.66 0.17 -2.49
C ASP A 129 -2.94 1.42 -1.99
N ARG A 130 -3.49 2.10 -0.98
CA ARG A 130 -2.88 3.22 -0.27
C ARG A 130 -2.75 2.90 1.20
N CYS A 131 -1.64 3.36 1.79
CA CYS A 131 -1.38 3.23 3.21
C CYS A 131 -0.78 4.52 3.75
N LEU A 132 -1.23 4.97 4.91
CA LEU A 132 -0.61 6.03 5.69
C LEU A 132 -0.13 5.47 7.02
N CYS A 133 0.95 6.05 7.54
CA CYS A 133 1.55 5.66 8.79
C CYS A 133 1.38 6.75 9.86
N VAL A 134 1.30 6.33 11.12
CA VAL A 134 1.22 7.20 12.30
C VAL A 134 2.28 6.77 13.31
N ASP A 135 3.04 7.72 13.85
CA ASP A 135 4.03 7.44 14.89
C ASP A 135 3.39 7.23 16.30
N GLU A 136 4.21 6.92 17.28
CA GLU A 136 3.79 6.67 18.67
C GLU A 136 3.14 7.88 19.36
N LYS A 137 3.29 9.08 18.80
CA LYS A 137 2.69 10.33 19.31
C LYS A 137 1.39 10.70 18.60
N GLY A 138 1.00 9.93 17.59
CA GLY A 138 -0.15 10.24 16.76
C GLY A 138 0.16 11.19 15.60
N ASN A 139 1.44 11.47 15.29
CA ASN A 139 1.79 12.29 14.15
C ASN A 139 1.68 11.48 12.85
N LEU A 140 1.17 12.12 11.80
CA LEU A 140 1.14 11.54 10.47
C LEU A 140 2.56 11.44 9.90
N ILE A 141 2.92 10.25 9.46
CA ILE A 141 4.11 9.97 8.66
C ILE A 141 3.62 9.76 7.22
N ASP A 142 3.74 10.80 6.42
CA ASP A 142 3.25 10.81 5.05
C ASP A 142 4.19 10.09 4.06
N GLY A 143 3.79 10.03 2.79
CA GLY A 143 4.57 9.36 1.76
C GLY A 143 5.96 9.98 1.55
N ASP A 144 6.12 11.28 1.72
CA ASP A 144 7.42 11.94 1.60
C ASP A 144 8.36 11.55 2.75
N ALA A 145 7.82 11.47 3.98
CA ALA A 145 8.58 10.98 5.14
C ALA A 145 8.99 9.51 4.97
N ILE A 146 8.11 8.67 4.44
CA ILE A 146 8.40 7.25 4.14
C ILE A 146 9.51 7.15 3.08
N LEU A 147 9.45 7.93 2.01
CA LEU A 147 10.51 7.96 0.98
C LEU A 147 11.87 8.35 1.57
N TYR A 148 11.88 9.34 2.46
CA TYR A 148 13.12 9.76 3.14
C TYR A 148 13.67 8.67 4.05
N ILE A 149 12.83 8.10 4.91
CA ILE A 149 13.23 7.04 5.86
C ILE A 149 13.80 5.85 5.09
N TYR A 150 13.11 5.41 4.04
CA TYR A 150 13.50 4.24 3.28
C TYR A 150 14.74 4.49 2.43
N GLY A 151 14.83 5.64 1.76
CA GLY A 151 16.01 6.05 0.99
C GLY A 151 17.27 6.13 1.86
N LYS A 152 17.16 6.75 3.04
CA LYS A 152 18.27 6.81 4.01
C LYS A 152 18.67 5.42 4.49
N TYR A 153 17.71 4.59 4.87
CA TYR A 153 17.96 3.20 5.29
C TYR A 153 18.66 2.39 4.23
N MET A 154 18.26 2.48 2.96
CA MET A 154 18.86 1.79 1.84
C MET A 154 20.30 2.29 1.59
N LYS A 155 20.51 3.62 1.65
CA LYS A 155 21.84 4.21 1.51
C LYS A 155 22.81 3.72 2.57
N GLU A 156 22.42 3.77 3.84
CA GLU A 156 23.24 3.31 4.97
C GLU A 156 23.66 1.84 4.85
N ARG A 157 22.89 1.04 4.12
CA ARG A 157 23.17 -0.37 3.85
C ARG A 157 23.88 -0.63 2.52
N GLY A 158 24.21 0.42 1.78
CA GLY A 158 24.83 0.28 0.45
C GLY A 158 23.92 -0.41 -0.58
N LYS A 159 22.59 -0.30 -0.39
CA LYS A 159 21.56 -0.92 -1.25
C LYS A 159 20.78 0.10 -2.08
N LEU A 160 21.07 1.40 -1.92
CA LEU A 160 20.43 2.42 -2.73
C LEU A 160 21.13 2.49 -4.07
N GLU A 161 20.51 1.96 -5.10
CA GLU A 161 21.06 1.90 -6.43
C GLU A 161 21.28 3.31 -6.99
N ASN A 162 22.44 3.53 -7.61
CA ASN A 162 22.88 4.85 -8.10
C ASN A 162 22.73 5.98 -7.07
N ASN A 163 22.66 5.65 -5.77
CA ASN A 163 22.41 6.62 -4.69
C ASN A 163 21.15 7.47 -4.91
N THR A 164 20.16 6.98 -5.67
CA THR A 164 19.04 7.76 -6.18
C THR A 164 17.69 7.25 -5.68
N VAL A 165 16.80 8.18 -5.27
CA VAL A 165 15.38 7.92 -4.98
C VAL A 165 14.53 8.51 -6.10
N VAL A 166 13.62 7.73 -6.66
CA VAL A 166 12.66 8.22 -7.66
C VAL A 166 11.39 8.70 -6.96
N THR A 167 11.00 9.93 -7.24
CA THR A 167 9.78 10.55 -6.71
C THR A 167 8.88 11.07 -7.83
N THR A 168 7.77 11.70 -7.47
CA THR A 168 6.91 12.39 -8.44
C THR A 168 6.92 13.90 -8.21
N VAL A 169 6.40 14.65 -9.16
CA VAL A 169 6.23 16.12 -9.03
C VAL A 169 5.30 16.53 -7.88
N MET A 170 4.62 15.58 -7.23
CA MET A 170 3.74 15.83 -6.08
C MET A 170 4.48 15.86 -4.75
N SER A 171 5.72 15.36 -4.69
CA SER A 171 6.52 15.41 -3.46
C SER A 171 6.84 16.86 -3.07
N ASN A 172 6.82 17.15 -1.77
CA ASN A 172 7.04 18.49 -1.28
C ASN A 172 8.53 18.89 -1.32
N PHE A 173 8.78 20.19 -1.29
CA PHE A 173 10.15 20.73 -1.35
C PHE A 173 11.02 20.30 -0.15
N GLY A 174 10.39 20.06 1.01
CA GLY A 174 11.10 19.61 2.22
C GLY A 174 11.77 18.25 2.05
N LEU A 175 11.17 17.34 1.29
CA LEU A 175 11.79 16.05 0.98
C LEU A 175 13.10 16.23 0.19
N TYR A 176 13.09 17.08 -0.84
CA TYR A 176 14.29 17.32 -1.66
C TYR A 176 15.41 17.93 -0.86
N LYS A 177 15.08 18.92 0.00
CA LYS A 177 16.08 19.50 0.91
C LYS A 177 16.66 18.46 1.87
N ALA A 178 15.83 17.56 2.40
CA ALA A 178 16.27 16.48 3.26
C ALA A 178 17.17 15.48 2.51
N PHE A 179 16.88 15.19 1.25
CA PHE A 179 17.75 14.37 0.40
C PHE A 179 19.11 15.05 0.14
N ASP A 180 19.12 16.36 -0.19
CA ASP A 180 20.34 17.12 -0.38
C ASP A 180 21.22 17.07 0.88
N GLU A 181 20.64 17.29 2.06
CA GLU A 181 21.34 17.22 3.36
C GLU A 181 21.86 15.80 3.67
N ALA A 182 21.15 14.75 3.24
CA ALA A 182 21.56 13.35 3.39
C ALA A 182 22.51 12.88 2.28
N GLY A 183 22.78 13.71 1.27
CA GLY A 183 23.58 13.37 0.09
C GLY A 183 22.96 12.25 -0.74
N ILE A 184 21.63 12.22 -0.84
CA ILE A 184 20.85 11.29 -1.65
C ILE A 184 20.40 12.01 -2.91
N ASP A 185 20.68 11.43 -4.06
CA ASP A 185 20.25 11.93 -5.35
C ASP A 185 18.75 11.60 -5.56
N TYR A 186 18.05 12.40 -6.36
CA TYR A 186 16.65 12.15 -6.65
C TYR A 186 16.27 12.48 -8.09
N ALA A 187 15.34 11.70 -8.62
CA ALA A 187 14.72 11.93 -9.92
C ALA A 187 13.21 12.16 -9.75
N LYS A 188 12.66 13.07 -10.58
CA LYS A 188 11.24 13.45 -10.53
C LYS A 188 10.52 12.97 -11.78
N THR A 189 9.38 12.32 -11.60
CA THR A 189 8.52 11.88 -12.71
C THR A 189 7.16 12.57 -12.66
N ALA A 190 6.38 12.41 -13.72
CA ALA A 190 4.95 12.69 -13.68
C ALA A 190 4.26 11.77 -12.68
N VAL A 191 3.05 12.15 -12.24
CA VAL A 191 2.23 11.34 -11.34
C VAL A 191 1.78 10.07 -12.04
N GLY A 192 2.00 8.94 -11.40
CA GLY A 192 1.61 7.60 -11.84
C GLY A 192 2.73 6.59 -11.65
N ASP A 193 2.38 5.46 -11.06
CA ASP A 193 3.28 4.34 -10.77
C ASP A 193 4.08 3.90 -12.01
N LYS A 194 3.44 3.84 -13.17
CA LYS A 194 4.09 3.49 -14.44
C LYS A 194 5.29 4.39 -14.79
N TYR A 195 5.23 5.68 -14.46
CA TYR A 195 6.34 6.61 -14.78
C TYR A 195 7.50 6.42 -13.81
N VAL A 196 7.18 6.17 -12.54
CA VAL A 196 8.18 5.84 -11.52
C VAL A 196 8.89 4.55 -11.90
N CYS A 197 8.12 3.49 -12.21
CA CYS A 197 8.66 2.21 -12.62
C CYS A 197 9.53 2.30 -13.88
N LEU A 198 9.09 3.01 -14.91
CA LEU A 198 9.86 3.15 -16.15
C LEU A 198 11.22 3.82 -15.93
N LEU A 199 11.31 4.81 -15.04
CA LEU A 199 12.57 5.46 -14.73
C LEU A 199 13.48 4.56 -13.88
N TYR A 200 12.89 3.76 -12.98
CA TYR A 200 13.59 2.83 -12.11
C TYR A 200 14.12 1.60 -12.86
N THR A 201 13.39 1.16 -13.91
CA THR A 201 13.69 -0.06 -14.66
C THR A 201 14.33 0.18 -16.03
N SER A 202 14.65 1.43 -16.39
CA SER A 202 15.20 1.76 -17.71
C SER A 202 16.56 1.10 -17.99
N ASP A 203 17.21 0.53 -16.96
CA ASP A 203 18.44 -0.26 -17.10
C ASP A 203 18.24 -1.77 -16.84
N ALA A 204 17.04 -2.21 -16.52
CA ALA A 204 16.73 -3.61 -16.23
C ALA A 204 15.64 -4.11 -17.18
N ALA A 205 16.04 -4.45 -18.41
CA ALA A 205 15.12 -5.05 -19.39
C ALA A 205 14.58 -6.44 -18.96
N ASP A 206 15.04 -7.00 -17.84
CA ASP A 206 14.75 -8.39 -17.46
C ASP A 206 14.12 -8.60 -16.07
N ASP A 207 13.99 -7.59 -15.21
CA ASP A 207 13.38 -7.80 -13.88
C ASP A 207 12.23 -6.82 -13.61
N MET A 208 11.04 -7.18 -14.08
CA MET A 208 9.80 -6.51 -13.68
C MET A 208 9.41 -6.94 -12.25
N GLN A 209 9.93 -6.26 -11.26
CA GLN A 209 9.35 -6.25 -9.92
C GLN A 209 9.21 -4.80 -9.44
N CYS A 210 8.15 -4.15 -9.91
CA CYS A 210 7.59 -3.00 -9.21
C CYS A 210 6.74 -3.53 -8.05
N VAL A 211 7.23 -3.40 -6.83
CA VAL A 211 6.48 -3.65 -5.60
C VAL A 211 5.94 -2.32 -5.10
#